data_e3d60934ce9f3d86af865ad61643cb7a
#
_entry.id   e3d60934ce9f3d86af865ad61643cb7a
#
_cell.length_a   1.000
_cell.length_b   1.000
_cell.length_c   1.000
_cell.angle_alpha   90.00
_cell.angle_beta   90.00
_cell.angle_gamma   90.00
#
_symmetry.space_group_name_H-M   'P 1'
#
loop_
_entity.id
_entity.type
_entity.pdbx_description
1 polymer ?
#
loop_
_entity_poly.entity_id
_entity_poly.type
_entity_poly.pdbx_seq_one_letter_code
_entity_poly.pdbx_strand_id
1 'polypeptide(L)'
;IDNIICDIDTIPRTYRVTFLPYKAAMWDSLESIWREFAASDECETSVVPIPYFEANRKTNQWDTCYEGNKYPDYVPVVNFQDYLLGQKRPDLVFVHNPFDQFNNVTTVHPAYYSAELKKSCGKLVYVPYYVNPGFISDDYNELPLLYRSDYIIVQSEKAKETCKDFPYYNRVLALGSPKFDKVVNLYNEKVAPPEEWNINLEGKKCILLNTTLTDFLESGELLMNKLYKMFEIALDRNDIVIVWRPHPLLKGTVKAMRPQYIEKYDELVQYFIDNKVGVYDTTADVSRAVAVSDAYVGSHYSSIIALFEVINKPIFRIDSKKFLDRNSVTDRKKADAVEVFNKPQDK
;
A
#
# COMPACT_ATOMS: atom_id res chain seq x y z
N ILE A 1 -9.89 -48.20 -21.45
CA ILE A 1 -9.34 -47.24 -20.46
C ILE A 1 -8.67 -46.08 -21.20
N ASP A 2 -7.79 -46.35 -22.19
CA ASP A 2 -7.06 -45.33 -22.94
C ASP A 2 -8.00 -44.36 -23.72
N ASN A 3 -9.10 -44.84 -24.29
CA ASN A 3 -10.09 -43.99 -24.92
C ASN A 3 -10.82 -43.08 -23.93
N ILE A 4 -11.11 -43.58 -22.73
CA ILE A 4 -11.73 -42.76 -21.65
C ILE A 4 -10.78 -41.67 -21.18
N ILE A 5 -9.49 -41.95 -21.10
CA ILE A 5 -8.47 -40.96 -20.73
C ILE A 5 -8.37 -39.86 -21.78
N CYS A 6 -8.32 -40.23 -23.08
CA CYS A 6 -8.34 -39.24 -24.17
C CYS A 6 -9.63 -38.41 -24.18
N ASP A 7 -10.79 -39.00 -23.88
CA ASP A 7 -12.07 -38.28 -23.83
C ASP A 7 -12.09 -37.28 -22.63
N ILE A 8 -11.50 -37.65 -21.50
CA ILE A 8 -11.41 -36.76 -20.31
C ILE A 8 -10.48 -35.56 -20.59
N ASP A 9 -9.38 -35.78 -21.29
CA ASP A 9 -8.43 -34.73 -21.65
C ASP A 9 -9.00 -33.71 -22.64
N THR A 10 -10.07 -34.08 -23.36
CA THR A 10 -10.77 -33.20 -24.32
C THR A 10 -11.89 -32.37 -23.67
N ILE A 11 -12.28 -32.65 -22.42
CA ILE A 11 -13.31 -31.88 -21.72
C ILE A 11 -12.75 -30.54 -21.31
N PRO A 12 -13.32 -29.41 -21.78
CA PRO A 12 -12.89 -28.09 -21.31
C PRO A 12 -13.00 -27.99 -19.79
N ARG A 13 -11.87 -27.72 -19.13
CA ARG A 13 -11.85 -27.55 -17.68
C ARG A 13 -11.99 -26.09 -17.34
N THR A 14 -13.03 -25.74 -16.60
CA THR A 14 -13.18 -24.40 -16.02
C THR A 14 -12.58 -24.38 -14.61
N TYR A 15 -11.61 -23.51 -14.39
CA TYR A 15 -10.99 -23.32 -13.08
C TYR A 15 -11.81 -22.37 -12.22
N ARG A 16 -12.11 -22.76 -11.00
CA ARG A 16 -12.78 -21.89 -10.02
C ARG A 16 -11.73 -21.11 -9.22
N VAL A 17 -11.76 -19.79 -9.35
CA VAL A 17 -10.82 -18.86 -8.74
C VAL A 17 -11.54 -17.93 -7.77
N THR A 18 -11.19 -17.97 -6.51
CA THR A 18 -11.83 -17.17 -5.46
C THR A 18 -10.86 -16.18 -4.85
N PHE A 19 -11.29 -14.93 -4.79
CA PHE A 19 -10.58 -13.84 -4.15
C PHE A 19 -11.25 -13.53 -2.82
N LEU A 20 -10.47 -13.52 -1.72
CA LEU A 20 -10.94 -13.30 -0.34
C LEU A 20 -10.33 -12.02 0.25
N PRO A 21 -10.68 -10.83 -0.27
CA PRO A 21 -10.24 -9.58 0.34
C PRO A 21 -11.00 -9.31 1.64
N TYR A 22 -10.40 -8.58 2.61
CA TYR A 22 -11.08 -8.24 3.86
C TYR A 22 -11.40 -6.74 4.00
N LYS A 23 -10.57 -5.84 3.48
CA LYS A 23 -10.83 -4.38 3.46
C LYS A 23 -10.91 -3.88 2.03
N ALA A 24 -11.98 -3.15 1.71
CA ALA A 24 -12.19 -2.59 0.38
C ALA A 24 -11.07 -1.63 -0.05
N ALA A 25 -10.52 -0.85 0.90
CA ALA A 25 -9.38 0.04 0.64
C ALA A 25 -8.09 -0.68 0.21
N MET A 26 -8.02 -2.00 0.36
CA MET A 26 -6.88 -2.84 -0.03
C MET A 26 -7.15 -3.69 -1.28
N TRP A 27 -8.32 -3.50 -1.92
CA TRP A 27 -8.72 -4.26 -3.11
C TRP A 27 -7.72 -4.14 -4.26
N ASP A 28 -7.08 -3.00 -4.40
CA ASP A 28 -6.05 -2.72 -5.40
C ASP A 28 -4.85 -3.69 -5.36
N SER A 29 -4.70 -4.46 -4.27
CA SER A 29 -3.68 -5.53 -4.17
C SER A 29 -4.07 -6.84 -4.86
N LEU A 30 -5.31 -7.00 -5.28
CA LEU A 30 -5.83 -8.20 -5.95
C LEU A 30 -6.51 -7.88 -7.30
N GLU A 31 -6.86 -6.63 -7.53
CA GLU A 31 -7.74 -6.21 -8.63
C GLU A 31 -7.21 -6.59 -10.01
N SER A 32 -5.95 -6.29 -10.34
CA SER A 32 -5.41 -6.60 -11.67
C SER A 32 -5.35 -8.10 -11.91
N ILE A 33 -5.00 -8.90 -10.91
CA ILE A 33 -5.03 -10.36 -11.00
C ILE A 33 -6.46 -10.85 -11.24
N TRP A 34 -7.45 -10.32 -10.49
CA TRP A 34 -8.85 -10.66 -10.68
C TRP A 34 -9.34 -10.34 -12.09
N ARG A 35 -8.98 -9.17 -12.63
CA ARG A 35 -9.37 -8.75 -13.99
C ARG A 35 -8.90 -9.73 -15.06
N GLU A 36 -7.66 -10.20 -14.95
CA GLU A 36 -7.09 -11.19 -15.88
C GLU A 36 -7.84 -12.53 -15.82
N PHE A 37 -8.09 -13.04 -14.60
CA PHE A 37 -8.87 -14.28 -14.45
C PHE A 37 -10.34 -14.10 -14.89
N ALA A 38 -10.95 -12.96 -14.62
CA ALA A 38 -12.34 -12.67 -15.01
C ALA A 38 -12.51 -12.49 -16.52
N ALA A 39 -11.44 -12.13 -17.24
CA ALA A 39 -11.44 -12.02 -18.70
C ALA A 39 -11.19 -13.37 -19.41
N SER A 40 -10.82 -14.43 -18.68
CA SER A 40 -10.51 -15.74 -19.25
C SER A 40 -11.75 -16.63 -19.29
N ASP A 41 -12.05 -17.19 -20.46
CA ASP A 41 -13.12 -18.16 -20.65
C ASP A 41 -12.88 -19.51 -19.93
N GLU A 42 -11.63 -19.75 -19.50
CA GLU A 42 -11.24 -20.95 -18.74
C GLU A 42 -11.49 -20.81 -17.23
N CYS A 43 -11.94 -19.64 -16.75
CA CYS A 43 -12.04 -19.33 -15.34
C CYS A 43 -13.42 -18.85 -14.94
N GLU A 44 -13.93 -19.40 -13.83
CA GLU A 44 -15.06 -18.87 -13.08
C GLU A 44 -14.54 -18.14 -11.86
N THR A 45 -14.67 -16.82 -11.82
CA THR A 45 -14.13 -16.00 -10.71
C THR A 45 -15.22 -15.63 -9.70
N SER A 46 -14.86 -15.58 -8.43
CA SER A 46 -15.70 -15.09 -7.34
C SER A 46 -14.91 -14.13 -6.46
N VAL A 47 -15.45 -12.94 -6.21
CA VAL A 47 -14.90 -11.99 -5.23
C VAL A 47 -15.78 -12.05 -3.98
N VAL A 48 -15.23 -12.55 -2.90
CA VAL A 48 -15.93 -12.80 -1.63
C VAL A 48 -15.25 -12.04 -0.51
N PRO A 49 -15.62 -10.78 -0.25
CA PRO A 49 -15.11 -10.05 0.90
C PRO A 49 -15.40 -10.82 2.19
N ILE A 50 -14.38 -10.97 3.04
CA ILE A 50 -14.49 -11.74 4.27
C ILE A 50 -14.67 -10.83 5.48
N PRO A 51 -15.44 -11.27 6.51
CA PRO A 51 -15.57 -10.53 7.75
C PRO A 51 -14.25 -10.51 8.53
N TYR A 52 -14.07 -9.44 9.29
CA TYR A 52 -12.90 -9.24 10.13
C TYR A 52 -13.29 -8.56 11.44
N PHE A 53 -12.36 -8.55 12.38
CA PHE A 53 -12.50 -7.88 13.65
C PHE A 53 -11.50 -6.73 13.75
N GLU A 54 -11.90 -5.63 14.37
CA GLU A 54 -11.05 -4.48 14.62
C GLU A 54 -11.00 -4.21 16.13
N ALA A 55 -9.78 -4.00 16.66
CA ALA A 55 -9.58 -3.77 18.08
C ALA A 55 -10.11 -2.38 18.48
N ASN A 56 -11.12 -2.35 19.32
CA ASN A 56 -11.66 -1.13 19.90
C ASN A 56 -10.90 -0.79 21.19
N ARG A 57 -9.96 0.13 21.09
CA ARG A 57 -9.11 0.54 22.22
C ARG A 57 -9.87 1.23 23.37
N LYS A 58 -11.09 1.74 23.10
CA LYS A 58 -11.92 2.42 24.13
C LYS A 58 -12.64 1.41 25.02
N THR A 59 -13.13 0.33 24.41
CA THR A 59 -13.90 -0.72 25.11
C THR A 59 -13.05 -1.93 25.46
N ASN A 60 -11.82 -2.02 24.94
CA ASN A 60 -10.95 -3.19 25.00
C ASN A 60 -11.62 -4.47 24.46
N GLN A 61 -12.47 -4.32 23.44
CA GLN A 61 -13.19 -5.38 22.76
C GLN A 61 -12.85 -5.40 21.27
N TRP A 62 -13.28 -6.43 20.58
CA TRP A 62 -13.17 -6.57 19.14
C TRP A 62 -14.53 -6.26 18.50
N ASP A 63 -14.56 -5.26 17.62
CA ASP A 63 -15.74 -4.94 16.83
C ASP A 63 -15.75 -5.78 15.55
N THR A 64 -16.90 -6.37 15.22
CA THR A 64 -17.07 -7.13 13.96
C THR A 64 -17.29 -6.15 12.82
N CYS A 65 -16.52 -6.32 11.76
CA CYS A 65 -16.54 -5.48 10.55
C CYS A 65 -16.77 -6.32 9.30
N TYR A 66 -17.49 -5.74 8.33
CA TYR A 66 -17.68 -6.28 7.00
C TYR A 66 -17.81 -5.15 5.99
N GLU A 67 -17.09 -5.22 4.88
CA GLU A 67 -17.02 -4.14 3.89
C GLU A 67 -17.51 -4.56 2.50
N GLY A 68 -18.27 -5.61 2.36
CA GLY A 68 -18.73 -6.09 1.06
C GLY A 68 -19.49 -5.08 0.22
N ASN A 69 -20.11 -4.07 0.85
CA ASN A 69 -20.84 -2.98 0.19
C ASN A 69 -19.97 -1.76 -0.17
N LYS A 70 -18.66 -1.80 0.10
CA LYS A 70 -17.73 -0.69 -0.16
C LYS A 70 -16.85 -0.90 -1.39
N TYR A 71 -17.01 -2.03 -2.06
CA TYR A 71 -16.26 -2.33 -3.29
C TYR A 71 -16.84 -1.53 -4.46
N PRO A 72 -16.03 -1.20 -5.49
CA PRO A 72 -16.53 -0.55 -6.70
C PRO A 72 -17.66 -1.36 -7.37
N ASP A 73 -18.64 -0.68 -7.95
CA ASP A 73 -19.84 -1.30 -8.57
C ASP A 73 -19.51 -2.30 -9.69
N TYR A 74 -18.35 -2.15 -10.33
CA TYR A 74 -17.91 -3.08 -11.38
C TYR A 74 -17.37 -4.42 -10.84
N VAL A 75 -17.17 -4.54 -9.51
CA VAL A 75 -16.70 -5.78 -8.86
C VAL A 75 -17.92 -6.62 -8.48
N PRO A 76 -18.12 -7.82 -9.06
CA PRO A 76 -19.25 -8.69 -8.74
C PRO A 76 -19.03 -9.37 -7.38
N VAL A 77 -19.34 -8.65 -6.30
CA VAL A 77 -19.16 -9.13 -4.93
C VAL A 77 -20.21 -10.18 -4.58
N VAL A 78 -19.77 -11.32 -4.09
CA VAL A 78 -20.61 -12.36 -3.48
C VAL A 78 -20.55 -12.24 -1.95
N ASN A 79 -21.71 -12.26 -1.28
CA ASN A 79 -21.72 -12.24 0.17
C ASN A 79 -21.08 -13.51 0.75
N PHE A 80 -20.20 -13.37 1.74
CA PHE A 80 -19.54 -14.51 2.36
C PHE A 80 -20.51 -15.54 2.97
N GLN A 81 -21.71 -15.12 3.40
CA GLN A 81 -22.74 -15.99 3.94
C GLN A 81 -23.35 -16.90 2.87
N ASP A 82 -23.37 -16.44 1.60
CA ASP A 82 -23.89 -17.19 0.46
C ASP A 82 -22.81 -18.02 -0.24
N TYR A 83 -21.53 -17.90 0.20
CA TYR A 83 -20.39 -18.57 -0.39
C TYR A 83 -19.74 -19.56 0.60
N LEU A 84 -20.20 -20.81 0.57
CA LEU A 84 -19.65 -21.87 1.42
C LEU A 84 -18.36 -22.44 0.81
N LEU A 85 -17.21 -21.88 1.17
CA LEU A 85 -15.89 -22.21 0.61
C LEU A 85 -15.61 -23.73 0.62
N GLY A 86 -15.95 -24.43 1.73
CA GLY A 86 -15.75 -25.87 1.87
C GLY A 86 -16.60 -26.72 0.92
N GLN A 87 -17.74 -26.19 0.43
CA GLN A 87 -18.58 -26.86 -0.57
C GLN A 87 -18.14 -26.50 -2.00
N LYS A 88 -17.79 -25.25 -2.21
CA LYS A 88 -17.34 -24.75 -3.52
C LYS A 88 -15.99 -25.33 -3.94
N ARG A 89 -15.08 -25.55 -2.99
CA ARG A 89 -13.74 -26.11 -3.19
C ARG A 89 -13.04 -25.51 -4.42
N PRO A 90 -12.78 -24.21 -4.44
CA PRO A 90 -12.14 -23.56 -5.59
C PRO A 90 -10.73 -24.13 -5.85
N ASP A 91 -10.33 -24.13 -7.11
CA ASP A 91 -8.99 -24.56 -7.52
C ASP A 91 -7.92 -23.62 -6.99
N LEU A 92 -8.19 -22.32 -7.01
CA LEU A 92 -7.31 -21.26 -6.50
C LEU A 92 -8.05 -20.36 -5.51
N VAL A 93 -7.39 -20.03 -4.40
CA VAL A 93 -7.85 -19.01 -3.45
C VAL A 93 -6.76 -17.96 -3.28
N PHE A 94 -7.10 -16.72 -3.58
CA PHE A 94 -6.23 -15.55 -3.37
C PHE A 94 -6.58 -14.84 -2.08
N VAL A 95 -5.57 -14.56 -1.25
CA VAL A 95 -5.66 -13.79 -0.01
C VAL A 95 -4.59 -12.72 0.04
N HIS A 96 -4.87 -11.60 0.73
CA HIS A 96 -3.90 -10.51 0.85
C HIS A 96 -3.52 -10.18 2.30
N ASN A 97 -4.25 -10.70 3.29
CA ASN A 97 -3.93 -10.54 4.71
C ASN A 97 -3.16 -11.76 5.24
N PRO A 98 -1.90 -11.58 5.71
CA PRO A 98 -1.08 -12.72 6.14
C PRO A 98 -1.23 -13.09 7.61
N PHE A 99 -1.92 -12.28 8.41
CA PHE A 99 -1.73 -12.31 9.85
C PHE A 99 -2.52 -13.38 10.59
N ASP A 100 -3.56 -13.99 9.99
CA ASP A 100 -4.48 -14.84 10.76
C ASP A 100 -4.89 -14.11 12.07
N GLN A 101 -4.59 -14.69 13.26
CA GLN A 101 -4.82 -14.10 14.59
C GLN A 101 -3.65 -13.24 15.12
N PHE A 102 -2.55 -13.12 14.39
CA PHE A 102 -1.31 -12.52 14.90
C PHE A 102 -1.21 -11.00 14.71
N ASN A 103 -2.31 -10.32 14.46
CA ASN A 103 -2.36 -8.86 14.40
C ASN A 103 -3.25 -8.31 15.51
N ASN A 104 -2.69 -7.41 16.32
CA ASN A 104 -3.36 -6.82 17.48
C ASN A 104 -4.26 -5.62 17.14
N VAL A 105 -4.38 -5.25 15.86
CA VAL A 105 -5.23 -4.14 15.39
C VAL A 105 -6.42 -4.67 14.61
N THR A 106 -6.18 -5.61 13.69
CA THR A 106 -7.23 -6.23 12.88
C THR A 106 -6.94 -7.71 12.70
N THR A 107 -7.96 -8.56 12.77
CA THR A 107 -7.84 -9.98 12.47
C THR A 107 -9.02 -10.45 11.62
N VAL A 108 -8.78 -11.30 10.63
CA VAL A 108 -9.88 -11.88 9.84
C VAL A 108 -10.67 -12.89 10.69
N HIS A 109 -11.91 -13.16 10.29
CA HIS A 109 -12.72 -14.14 11.00
C HIS A 109 -12.05 -15.53 10.96
N PRO A 110 -12.05 -16.32 12.09
CA PRO A 110 -11.33 -17.57 12.21
C PRO A 110 -11.59 -18.61 11.11
N ALA A 111 -12.80 -18.62 10.53
CA ALA A 111 -13.13 -19.49 9.39
C ALA A 111 -12.27 -19.24 8.14
N TYR A 112 -11.58 -18.09 8.08
CA TYR A 112 -10.70 -17.68 7.00
C TYR A 112 -9.21 -17.64 7.39
N TYR A 113 -8.84 -18.23 8.51
CA TYR A 113 -7.43 -18.43 8.83
C TYR A 113 -6.78 -19.38 7.83
N SER A 114 -5.51 -19.18 7.57
CA SER A 114 -4.77 -19.92 6.55
C SER A 114 -4.87 -21.45 6.70
N ALA A 115 -4.99 -21.95 7.94
CA ALA A 115 -5.19 -23.37 8.22
C ALA A 115 -6.55 -23.89 7.71
N GLU A 116 -7.61 -23.10 7.83
CA GLU A 116 -8.96 -23.47 7.37
C GLU A 116 -9.08 -23.31 5.84
N LEU A 117 -8.50 -22.24 5.28
CA LEU A 117 -8.46 -22.03 3.84
C LEU A 117 -7.77 -23.20 3.13
N LYS A 118 -6.63 -23.66 3.67
CA LYS A 118 -5.86 -24.76 3.07
C LYS A 118 -6.62 -26.09 3.00
N LYS A 119 -7.59 -26.31 3.88
CA LYS A 119 -8.47 -27.50 3.84
C LYS A 119 -9.54 -27.41 2.75
N SER A 120 -9.86 -26.18 2.31
CA SER A 120 -11.04 -25.87 1.50
C SER A 120 -10.71 -25.48 0.06
N CYS A 121 -9.44 -25.43 -0.34
CA CYS A 121 -9.02 -25.03 -1.71
C CYS A 121 -7.95 -25.96 -2.28
N GLY A 122 -7.83 -25.97 -3.60
CA GLY A 122 -6.76 -26.68 -4.32
C GLY A 122 -5.39 -26.04 -4.05
N LYS A 123 -5.27 -24.74 -4.31
CA LYS A 123 -4.07 -23.94 -4.08
C LYS A 123 -4.41 -22.65 -3.33
N LEU A 124 -3.62 -22.30 -2.33
CA LEU A 124 -3.68 -21.06 -1.60
C LEU A 124 -2.57 -20.12 -2.08
N VAL A 125 -2.95 -18.93 -2.57
CA VAL A 125 -2.05 -17.93 -3.11
C VAL A 125 -2.08 -16.68 -2.24
N TYR A 126 -0.94 -16.28 -1.74
CA TYR A 126 -0.79 -15.04 -0.97
C TYR A 126 -0.24 -13.92 -1.84
N VAL A 127 -0.91 -12.77 -1.85
CA VAL A 127 -0.49 -11.53 -2.52
C VAL A 127 -0.52 -10.41 -1.49
N PRO A 128 0.61 -9.82 -1.09
CA PRO A 128 0.63 -8.78 -0.07
C PRO A 128 -0.23 -7.57 -0.42
N TYR A 129 -1.04 -7.09 0.53
CA TYR A 129 -1.83 -5.86 0.37
C TYR A 129 -1.00 -4.58 0.43
N TYR A 130 0.28 -4.68 0.67
CA TYR A 130 1.22 -3.56 0.76
C TYR A 130 2.40 -3.78 -0.19
N VAL A 131 3.07 -2.70 -0.49
CA VAL A 131 4.40 -2.71 -1.10
C VAL A 131 5.40 -2.16 -0.08
N ASN A 132 6.64 -2.56 -0.15
CA ASN A 132 7.67 -2.14 0.78
C ASN A 132 8.90 -1.57 0.06
N PRO A 133 9.72 -0.76 0.72
CA PRO A 133 10.95 -0.20 0.13
C PRO A 133 12.09 -1.23 0.01
N GLY A 134 11.80 -2.54 0.09
CA GLY A 134 12.74 -3.63 -0.17
C GLY A 134 13.27 -4.36 1.06
N PHE A 135 12.57 -4.29 2.20
CA PHE A 135 12.84 -5.15 3.36
C PHE A 135 11.54 -5.63 4.01
N ILE A 136 11.55 -6.84 4.53
CA ILE A 136 10.48 -7.45 5.31
C ILE A 136 11.09 -7.75 6.68
N SER A 137 10.36 -7.49 7.78
CA SER A 137 10.84 -7.84 9.12
C SER A 137 10.82 -9.35 9.31
N ASP A 138 11.73 -9.87 10.13
CA ASP A 138 11.82 -11.31 10.42
C ASP A 138 10.52 -11.86 11.01
N ASP A 139 9.87 -11.12 11.91
CA ASP A 139 8.58 -11.50 12.50
C ASP A 139 7.49 -11.72 11.44
N TYR A 140 7.53 -10.97 10.34
CA TYR A 140 6.60 -11.13 9.24
C TYR A 140 6.85 -12.44 8.47
N ASN A 141 8.11 -12.80 8.30
CA ASN A 141 8.51 -14.02 7.62
C ASN A 141 8.13 -15.31 8.40
N GLU A 142 7.81 -15.19 9.68
CA GLU A 142 7.37 -16.30 10.53
C GLU A 142 5.84 -16.50 10.52
N LEU A 143 5.07 -15.70 9.79
CA LEU A 143 3.61 -15.80 9.78
C LEU A 143 3.12 -17.12 9.17
N PRO A 144 2.17 -17.82 9.82
CA PRO A 144 1.70 -19.13 9.39
C PRO A 144 1.16 -19.21 7.97
N LEU A 145 0.56 -18.13 7.45
CA LEU A 145 0.07 -18.08 6.07
C LEU A 145 1.20 -18.36 5.07
N LEU A 146 2.42 -17.81 5.29
CA LEU A 146 3.55 -18.02 4.38
C LEU A 146 3.93 -19.49 4.28
N TYR A 147 3.94 -20.19 5.42
CA TYR A 147 4.24 -21.62 5.47
C TYR A 147 3.15 -22.49 4.82
N ARG A 148 1.90 -22.02 4.79
CA ARG A 148 0.75 -22.77 4.26
C ARG A 148 0.43 -22.44 2.81
N SER A 149 0.85 -21.28 2.31
CA SER A 149 0.62 -20.88 0.93
C SER A 149 1.33 -21.80 -0.06
N ASP A 150 0.66 -22.15 -1.15
CA ASP A 150 1.29 -22.86 -2.28
C ASP A 150 2.12 -21.91 -3.13
N TYR A 151 1.70 -20.64 -3.23
CA TYR A 151 2.42 -19.59 -3.92
C TYR A 151 2.36 -18.30 -3.11
N ILE A 152 3.46 -17.57 -3.11
CA ILE A 152 3.63 -16.26 -2.48
C ILE A 152 4.11 -15.30 -3.55
N ILE A 153 3.28 -14.35 -3.94
CA ILE A 153 3.63 -13.35 -4.95
C ILE A 153 4.28 -12.16 -4.25
N VAL A 154 5.46 -11.75 -4.71
CA VAL A 154 6.18 -10.60 -4.16
C VAL A 154 6.55 -9.61 -5.26
N GLN A 155 6.76 -8.37 -4.86
CA GLN A 155 6.92 -7.23 -5.76
C GLN A 155 8.21 -7.22 -6.59
N SER A 156 9.26 -7.98 -6.22
CA SER A 156 10.56 -7.95 -6.89
C SER A 156 11.45 -9.12 -6.46
N GLU A 157 12.50 -9.40 -7.24
CA GLU A 157 13.55 -10.36 -6.87
C GLU A 157 14.24 -9.97 -5.55
N LYS A 158 14.45 -8.68 -5.31
CA LYS A 158 14.98 -8.20 -4.04
C LYS A 158 14.09 -8.57 -2.85
N ALA A 159 12.77 -8.47 -3.01
CA ALA A 159 11.83 -8.89 -1.98
C ALA A 159 11.84 -10.42 -1.80
N LYS A 160 12.00 -11.19 -2.87
CA LYS A 160 12.15 -12.65 -2.81
C LYS A 160 13.40 -13.06 -2.03
N GLU A 161 14.53 -12.40 -2.27
CA GLU A 161 15.80 -12.69 -1.59
C GLU A 161 15.72 -12.54 -0.06
N THR A 162 14.82 -11.70 0.45
CA THR A 162 14.60 -11.59 1.91
C THR A 162 14.01 -12.87 2.53
N CYS A 163 13.47 -13.76 1.71
CA CYS A 163 12.88 -15.02 2.11
C CYS A 163 13.82 -16.24 1.91
N LYS A 164 15.06 -16.05 1.46
CA LYS A 164 15.97 -17.12 1.01
C LYS A 164 16.24 -18.20 2.07
N ASP A 165 16.24 -17.84 3.35
CA ASP A 165 16.54 -18.74 4.45
C ASP A 165 15.29 -19.47 4.99
N PHE A 166 14.10 -19.19 4.41
CA PHE A 166 12.83 -19.77 4.85
C PHE A 166 12.41 -20.98 4.00
N PRO A 167 11.76 -22.00 4.59
CA PRO A 167 11.39 -23.24 3.89
C PRO A 167 10.44 -23.04 2.71
N TYR A 168 9.73 -21.92 2.66
CA TYR A 168 8.78 -21.59 1.59
C TYR A 168 9.42 -20.83 0.42
N TYR A 169 10.74 -20.58 0.41
CA TYR A 169 11.43 -19.79 -0.63
C TYR A 169 11.10 -20.22 -2.06
N ASN A 170 11.10 -21.54 -2.33
CA ASN A 170 10.80 -22.09 -3.65
C ASN A 170 9.34 -21.83 -4.13
N ARG A 171 8.47 -21.37 -3.24
CA ARG A 171 7.08 -21.00 -3.53
C ARG A 171 6.91 -19.50 -3.69
N VAL A 172 7.98 -18.72 -3.48
CA VAL A 172 8.00 -17.27 -3.65
C VAL A 172 8.25 -16.92 -5.11
N LEU A 173 7.33 -16.18 -5.70
CA LEU A 173 7.37 -15.74 -7.10
C LEU A 173 7.48 -14.23 -7.16
N ALA A 174 8.54 -13.71 -7.77
CA ALA A 174 8.77 -12.28 -7.95
C ALA A 174 8.08 -11.79 -9.24
N LEU A 175 6.75 -11.65 -9.20
CA LEU A 175 5.92 -11.29 -10.35
C LEU A 175 5.48 -9.81 -10.38
N GLY A 176 5.88 -9.01 -9.39
CA GLY A 176 5.38 -7.66 -9.24
C GLY A 176 4.29 -7.54 -8.19
N SER A 177 3.56 -6.44 -8.21
CA SER A 177 2.43 -6.18 -7.31
C SER A 177 1.29 -5.52 -8.06
N PRO A 178 0.03 -5.97 -7.89
CA PRO A 178 -1.15 -5.30 -8.45
C PRO A 178 -1.27 -3.82 -8.09
N LYS A 179 -0.71 -3.41 -6.94
CA LYS A 179 -0.66 -2.00 -6.55
C LYS A 179 0.20 -1.16 -7.51
N PHE A 180 1.22 -1.77 -8.12
CA PHE A 180 2.02 -1.11 -9.16
C PHE A 180 1.20 -0.93 -10.43
N ASP A 181 0.43 -1.94 -10.83
CA ASP A 181 -0.43 -1.86 -12.02
C ASP A 181 -1.40 -0.69 -11.89
N LYS A 182 -2.03 -0.52 -10.72
CA LYS A 182 -2.94 0.61 -10.48
C LYS A 182 -2.24 1.96 -10.69
N VAL A 183 -1.05 2.14 -10.11
CA VAL A 183 -0.31 3.41 -10.22
C VAL A 183 0.14 3.64 -11.66
N VAL A 184 0.67 2.61 -12.34
CA VAL A 184 1.13 2.68 -13.73
C VAL A 184 -0.02 3.03 -14.66
N ASN A 185 -1.18 2.40 -14.49
CA ASN A 185 -2.36 2.67 -15.30
C ASN A 185 -2.83 4.12 -15.14
N LEU A 186 -3.02 4.57 -13.88
CA LEU A 186 -3.40 5.96 -13.59
C LEU A 186 -2.40 6.99 -14.14
N TYR A 187 -1.10 6.67 -14.07
CA TYR A 187 -0.05 7.52 -14.63
C TYR A 187 -0.10 7.60 -16.16
N ASN A 188 -0.27 6.45 -16.83
CA ASN A 188 -0.36 6.38 -18.29
C ASN A 188 -1.64 7.04 -18.83
N GLU A 189 -2.75 6.92 -18.13
CA GLU A 189 -4.01 7.57 -18.42
C GLU A 189 -3.99 9.08 -18.18
N LYS A 190 -2.93 9.60 -17.54
CA LYS A 190 -2.80 11.02 -17.16
C LYS A 190 -4.01 11.52 -16.38
N VAL A 191 -4.41 10.75 -15.37
CA VAL A 191 -5.61 11.08 -14.58
C VAL A 191 -5.55 12.47 -13.97
N ALA A 192 -6.71 13.09 -13.84
CA ALA A 192 -6.85 14.37 -13.15
C ALA A 192 -6.59 14.22 -11.65
N PRO A 193 -6.15 15.28 -10.96
CA PRO A 193 -6.10 15.32 -9.51
C PRO A 193 -7.44 14.93 -8.88
N PRO A 194 -7.45 14.43 -7.63
CA PRO A 194 -8.70 14.26 -6.87
C PRO A 194 -9.48 15.57 -6.83
N GLU A 195 -10.80 15.51 -7.03
CA GLU A 195 -11.66 16.70 -6.99
C GLU A 195 -11.60 17.43 -5.64
N GLU A 196 -11.43 16.66 -4.57
CA GLU A 196 -11.32 17.17 -3.20
C GLU A 196 -10.11 18.11 -3.01
N TRP A 197 -9.09 18.01 -3.87
CA TRP A 197 -7.94 18.90 -3.80
C TRP A 197 -8.27 20.32 -4.22
N ASN A 198 -9.30 20.51 -5.03
CA ASN A 198 -9.76 21.81 -5.53
C ASN A 198 -8.61 22.73 -5.95
N ILE A 199 -7.69 22.21 -6.77
CA ILE A 199 -6.43 22.87 -7.13
C ILE A 199 -6.20 22.85 -8.63
N ASN A 200 -5.62 23.95 -9.15
CA ASN A 200 -5.09 23.99 -10.50
C ASN A 200 -3.58 23.72 -10.48
N LEU A 201 -3.15 22.67 -11.17
CA LEU A 201 -1.74 22.27 -11.31
C LEU A 201 -1.12 22.78 -12.63
N GLU A 202 -1.86 23.53 -13.45
CA GLU A 202 -1.36 24.01 -14.74
C GLU A 202 -0.12 24.88 -14.55
N GLY A 203 0.96 24.52 -15.25
CA GLY A 203 2.25 25.21 -15.18
C GLY A 203 3.03 25.05 -13.87
N LYS A 204 2.56 24.21 -12.95
CA LYS A 204 3.20 23.98 -11.65
C LYS A 204 3.66 22.53 -11.49
N LYS A 205 4.72 22.34 -10.69
CA LYS A 205 5.17 21.02 -10.26
C LYS A 205 4.48 20.60 -8.97
N CYS A 206 3.86 19.43 -8.99
CA CYS A 206 3.19 18.85 -7.85
C CYS A 206 4.16 18.00 -7.03
N ILE A 207 4.41 18.37 -5.79
CA ILE A 207 5.33 17.68 -4.88
C ILE A 207 4.54 16.96 -3.80
N LEU A 208 4.55 15.62 -3.80
CA LEU A 208 3.96 14.84 -2.72
C LEU A 208 4.89 14.83 -1.51
N LEU A 209 4.50 15.53 -0.45
CA LEU A 209 5.18 15.53 0.83
C LEU A 209 4.53 14.51 1.77
N ASN A 210 5.28 13.48 2.15
CA ASN A 210 4.77 12.43 3.04
C ASN A 210 5.47 12.42 4.39
N THR A 211 4.69 12.36 5.46
CA THR A 211 5.19 12.23 6.84
C THR A 211 4.66 10.95 7.48
N THR A 212 5.55 10.15 8.08
CA THR A 212 5.19 8.84 8.67
C THR A 212 5.16 8.90 10.21
N LEU A 213 4.61 7.84 10.80
CA LEU A 213 4.59 7.67 12.25
C LEU A 213 6.01 7.60 12.81
N THR A 214 6.90 6.84 12.18
CA THR A 214 8.27 6.60 12.61
C THR A 214 9.05 7.91 12.72
N ASP A 215 9.02 8.74 11.66
CA ASP A 215 9.73 10.02 11.68
C ASP A 215 9.27 10.94 12.80
N PHE A 216 7.95 10.98 13.02
CA PHE A 216 7.38 11.82 14.07
C PHE A 216 7.72 11.31 15.48
N LEU A 217 7.64 9.99 15.70
CA LEU A 217 7.95 9.39 17.00
C LEU A 217 9.44 9.51 17.35
N GLU A 218 10.33 9.46 16.35
CA GLU A 218 11.78 9.57 16.52
C GLU A 218 12.26 11.02 16.67
N SER A 219 11.64 11.96 15.97
CA SER A 219 12.18 13.31 15.80
C SER A 219 11.11 14.41 15.70
N GLY A 220 9.99 14.28 16.43
CA GLY A 220 8.79 15.08 16.27
C GLY A 220 9.02 16.60 16.15
N GLU A 221 9.75 17.22 17.10
CA GLU A 221 9.99 18.66 17.06
C GLU A 221 10.90 19.07 15.89
N LEU A 222 11.96 18.31 15.64
CA LEU A 222 12.87 18.57 14.55
C LEU A 222 12.17 18.40 13.18
N LEU A 223 11.31 17.39 13.05
CA LEU A 223 10.50 17.18 11.86
C LEU A 223 9.56 18.36 11.63
N MET A 224 8.81 18.80 12.66
CA MET A 224 7.89 19.95 12.55
C MET A 224 8.62 21.22 12.10
N ASN A 225 9.80 21.51 12.67
CA ASN A 225 10.62 22.65 12.26
C ASN A 225 11.07 22.57 10.80
N LYS A 226 11.40 21.35 10.31
CA LYS A 226 11.71 21.13 8.89
C LYS A 226 10.50 21.36 8.00
N LEU A 227 9.33 20.87 8.40
CA LEU A 227 8.10 21.06 7.67
C LEU A 227 7.74 22.56 7.57
N TYR A 228 7.81 23.31 8.67
CA TYR A 228 7.64 24.76 8.65
C TYR A 228 8.55 25.43 7.61
N LYS A 229 9.83 25.05 7.63
CA LYS A 229 10.81 25.60 6.68
C LYS A 229 10.49 25.25 5.22
N MET A 230 10.01 24.04 4.98
CA MET A 230 9.59 23.62 3.63
C MET A 230 8.35 24.40 3.19
N PHE A 231 7.41 24.67 4.10
CA PHE A 231 6.22 25.45 3.82
C PHE A 231 6.55 26.91 3.48
N GLU A 232 7.47 27.53 4.26
CA GLU A 232 7.98 28.87 3.94
C GLU A 232 8.61 28.93 2.53
N ILE A 233 9.47 27.94 2.20
CA ILE A 233 10.09 27.86 0.86
C ILE A 233 9.02 27.71 -0.23
N ALA A 234 7.99 26.93 0.03
CA ALA A 234 6.90 26.74 -0.94
C ALA A 234 6.09 28.01 -1.17
N LEU A 235 5.85 28.80 -0.12
CA LEU A 235 5.16 30.09 -0.23
C LEU A 235 5.91 31.11 -1.08
N ASP A 236 7.25 31.05 -1.07
CA ASP A 236 8.10 31.90 -1.92
C ASP A 236 8.15 31.44 -3.39
N ARG A 237 7.50 30.32 -3.72
CA ARG A 237 7.50 29.68 -5.04
C ARG A 237 6.10 29.67 -5.64
N ASN A 238 5.98 30.12 -6.87
CA ASN A 238 4.73 30.07 -7.64
C ASN A 238 4.69 28.96 -8.69
N ASP A 239 5.80 28.23 -8.86
CA ASP A 239 5.99 27.16 -9.83
C ASP A 239 5.84 25.76 -9.22
N ILE A 240 5.57 25.65 -7.90
CA ILE A 240 5.33 24.37 -7.21
C ILE A 240 4.02 24.39 -6.43
N VAL A 241 3.52 23.18 -6.16
CA VAL A 241 2.42 22.94 -5.23
C VAL A 241 2.83 21.79 -4.33
N ILE A 242 2.72 21.95 -3.02
CA ILE A 242 2.89 20.86 -2.06
C ILE A 242 1.56 20.16 -1.83
N VAL A 243 1.54 18.85 -2.03
CA VAL A 243 0.47 17.97 -1.54
C VAL A 243 1.00 17.28 -0.29
N TRP A 244 0.64 17.80 0.87
CA TRP A 244 1.06 17.22 2.14
C TRP A 244 0.10 16.10 2.55
N ARG A 245 0.62 14.87 2.50
CA ARG A 245 -0.09 13.64 2.86
C ARG A 245 0.53 12.99 4.10
N PRO A 246 0.08 13.34 5.31
CA PRO A 246 0.50 12.67 6.52
C PRO A 246 -0.07 11.25 6.57
N HIS A 247 0.61 10.36 7.30
CA HIS A 247 0.07 9.01 7.55
C HIS A 247 -1.31 9.13 8.24
N PRO A 248 -2.34 8.39 7.83
CA PRO A 248 -3.71 8.54 8.35
C PRO A 248 -3.83 8.43 9.87
N LEU A 249 -2.98 7.64 10.49
CA LEU A 249 -2.94 7.47 11.96
C LEU A 249 -2.05 8.49 12.67
N LEU A 250 -1.40 9.44 11.96
CA LEU A 250 -0.37 10.30 12.55
C LEU A 250 -0.94 11.13 13.71
N LYS A 251 -2.01 11.87 13.50
CA LYS A 251 -2.62 12.71 14.55
C LYS A 251 -3.03 11.88 15.78
N GLY A 252 -3.67 10.73 15.58
CA GLY A 252 -4.06 9.81 16.65
C GLY A 252 -2.86 9.26 17.43
N THR A 253 -1.79 8.91 16.73
CA THR A 253 -0.54 8.42 17.33
C THR A 253 0.17 9.52 18.11
N VAL A 254 0.25 10.73 17.57
CA VAL A 254 0.84 11.89 18.29
C VAL A 254 0.07 12.14 19.59
N LYS A 255 -1.26 12.18 19.53
CA LYS A 255 -2.11 12.37 20.70
C LYS A 255 -1.91 11.30 21.78
N ALA A 256 -1.73 10.05 21.37
CA ALA A 256 -1.60 8.91 22.29
C ALA A 256 -0.18 8.73 22.83
N MET A 257 0.85 8.91 22.00
CA MET A 257 2.23 8.54 22.33
C MET A 257 3.16 9.74 22.57
N ARG A 258 2.79 10.92 22.10
CA ARG A 258 3.57 12.17 22.22
C ARG A 258 2.63 13.37 22.48
N PRO A 259 1.79 13.31 23.53
CA PRO A 259 0.76 14.34 23.78
C PRO A 259 1.33 15.76 23.90
N GLN A 260 2.58 15.91 24.31
CA GLN A 260 3.27 17.21 24.39
C GLN A 260 3.46 17.89 23.04
N TYR A 261 3.31 17.17 21.94
CA TYR A 261 3.46 17.72 20.58
C TYR A 261 2.14 17.96 19.85
N ILE A 262 1.00 17.58 20.45
CA ILE A 262 -0.29 17.63 19.72
C ILE A 262 -0.68 19.06 19.34
N GLU A 263 -0.49 20.03 20.26
CA GLU A 263 -0.80 21.44 20.00
C GLU A 263 0.09 21.99 18.87
N LYS A 264 1.40 21.77 18.95
CA LYS A 264 2.36 22.20 17.89
C LYS A 264 2.04 21.54 16.54
N TYR A 265 1.61 20.28 16.55
CA TYR A 265 1.20 19.59 15.33
C TYR A 265 -0.06 20.20 14.73
N ASP A 266 -1.07 20.49 15.56
CA ASP A 266 -2.31 21.12 15.11
C ASP A 266 -2.05 22.56 14.59
N GLU A 267 -1.16 23.32 15.24
CA GLU A 267 -0.68 24.61 14.76
C GLU A 267 0.01 24.52 13.41
N LEU A 268 0.87 23.50 13.21
CA LEU A 268 1.54 23.26 11.93
C LEU A 268 0.55 22.96 10.81
N VAL A 269 -0.46 22.11 11.08
CA VAL A 269 -1.53 21.80 10.12
C VAL A 269 -2.34 23.05 9.80
N GLN A 270 -2.70 23.83 10.82
CA GLN A 270 -3.45 25.07 10.66
C GLN A 270 -2.65 26.10 9.84
N TYR A 271 -1.36 26.26 10.17
CA TYR A 271 -0.46 27.12 9.39
C TYR A 271 -0.44 26.77 7.91
N PHE A 272 -0.33 25.45 7.59
CA PHE A 272 -0.34 24.97 6.21
C PHE A 272 -1.62 25.34 5.47
N ILE A 273 -2.77 25.18 6.12
CA ILE A 273 -4.11 25.43 5.56
C ILE A 273 -4.35 26.94 5.38
N ASP A 274 -4.14 27.74 6.44
CA ASP A 274 -4.46 29.17 6.48
C ASP A 274 -3.59 29.97 5.49
N ASN A 275 -2.33 29.60 5.36
CA ASN A 275 -1.41 30.23 4.42
C ASN A 275 -1.53 29.68 2.99
N LYS A 276 -2.43 28.72 2.75
CA LYS A 276 -2.65 28.10 1.42
C LYS A 276 -1.34 27.60 0.80
N VAL A 277 -0.49 26.96 1.61
CA VAL A 277 0.80 26.40 1.17
C VAL A 277 0.61 25.38 0.05
N GLY A 278 -0.49 24.63 0.12
CA GLY A 278 -0.84 23.60 -0.85
C GLY A 278 -2.07 22.82 -0.44
N VAL A 279 -2.09 21.52 -0.76
CA VAL A 279 -3.17 20.59 -0.42
C VAL A 279 -2.80 19.78 0.80
N TYR A 280 -3.64 19.83 1.84
CA TYR A 280 -3.59 18.87 2.95
C TYR A 280 -4.40 17.64 2.57
N ASP A 281 -3.72 16.59 2.07
CA ASP A 281 -4.36 15.44 1.45
C ASP A 281 -4.69 14.34 2.47
N THR A 282 -5.97 14.09 2.64
CA THR A 282 -6.53 13.00 3.47
C THR A 282 -7.36 12.02 2.65
N THR A 283 -7.29 12.08 1.32
CA THR A 283 -8.04 11.18 0.43
C THR A 283 -7.61 9.73 0.62
N ALA A 284 -8.49 8.77 0.34
CA ALA A 284 -8.20 7.35 0.48
C ALA A 284 -7.26 6.84 -0.63
N ASP A 285 -7.32 7.42 -1.84
CA ASP A 285 -6.59 6.93 -3.02
C ASP A 285 -5.16 7.48 -3.10
N VAL A 286 -4.22 6.77 -2.49
CA VAL A 286 -2.79 7.10 -2.57
C VAL A 286 -2.23 6.94 -3.99
N SER A 287 -2.75 6.00 -4.77
CA SER A 287 -2.25 5.70 -6.12
C SER A 287 -2.50 6.87 -7.07
N ARG A 288 -3.67 7.53 -6.96
CA ARG A 288 -3.98 8.73 -7.73
C ARG A 288 -3.08 9.91 -7.31
N ALA A 289 -2.88 10.12 -6.01
CA ALA A 289 -1.98 11.14 -5.50
C ALA A 289 -0.54 10.97 -6.03
N VAL A 290 -0.04 9.73 -6.08
CA VAL A 290 1.28 9.39 -6.66
C VAL A 290 1.29 9.64 -8.17
N ALA A 291 0.25 9.20 -8.89
CA ALA A 291 0.18 9.32 -10.35
C ALA A 291 0.21 10.77 -10.82
N VAL A 292 -0.44 11.71 -10.11
CA VAL A 292 -0.48 13.14 -10.47
C VAL A 292 0.72 13.94 -9.97
N SER A 293 1.44 13.46 -8.94
CA SER A 293 2.59 14.19 -8.38
C SER A 293 3.83 14.04 -9.25
N ASP A 294 4.62 15.11 -9.41
CA ASP A 294 5.88 15.11 -10.18
C ASP A 294 7.06 14.50 -9.39
N ALA A 295 7.07 14.65 -8.07
CA ALA A 295 8.12 14.13 -7.21
C ALA A 295 7.61 13.77 -5.81
N TYR A 296 8.34 12.88 -5.16
CA TYR A 296 8.17 12.54 -3.75
C TYR A 296 9.18 13.28 -2.90
N VAL A 297 8.72 13.82 -1.77
CA VAL A 297 9.57 14.33 -0.69
C VAL A 297 9.05 13.75 0.63
N GLY A 298 9.90 13.15 1.43
CA GLY A 298 9.42 12.63 2.72
C GLY A 298 10.26 11.51 3.32
N SER A 299 9.60 10.76 4.20
CA SER A 299 10.20 9.68 4.97
C SER A 299 10.82 8.60 4.10
N HIS A 300 12.01 8.14 4.48
CA HIS A 300 12.62 6.97 3.83
C HIS A 300 11.98 5.63 4.24
N TYR A 301 11.13 5.64 5.26
CA TYR A 301 10.37 4.45 5.71
C TYR A 301 9.03 4.26 4.97
N SER A 302 8.65 5.20 4.12
CA SER A 302 7.34 5.16 3.48
C SER A 302 7.27 4.13 2.36
N SER A 303 6.21 3.33 2.37
CA SER A 303 5.88 2.42 1.27
C SER A 303 5.52 3.16 -0.04
N ILE A 304 5.16 4.44 0.05
CA ILE A 304 4.85 5.30 -1.12
C ILE A 304 6.07 5.43 -2.05
N ILE A 305 7.28 5.32 -1.52
CA ILE A 305 8.52 5.33 -2.31
C ILE A 305 8.47 4.29 -3.43
N ALA A 306 8.07 3.06 -3.14
CA ALA A 306 8.00 1.99 -4.14
C ALA A 306 7.00 2.32 -5.28
N LEU A 307 5.93 3.09 -4.97
CA LEU A 307 4.97 3.56 -5.97
C LEU A 307 5.55 4.65 -6.88
N PHE A 308 6.45 5.50 -6.37
CA PHE A 308 7.17 6.48 -7.19
C PHE A 308 8.28 5.82 -8.02
N GLU A 309 8.96 4.81 -7.46
CA GLU A 309 10.00 4.05 -8.16
C GLU A 309 9.45 3.36 -9.42
N VAL A 310 8.27 2.74 -9.34
CA VAL A 310 7.69 2.00 -10.47
C VAL A 310 7.31 2.89 -11.67
N ILE A 311 7.02 4.16 -11.44
CA ILE A 311 6.73 5.15 -12.50
C ILE A 311 7.92 6.08 -12.76
N ASN A 312 9.09 5.75 -12.23
CA ASN A 312 10.37 6.43 -12.44
C ASN A 312 10.34 7.94 -12.16
N LYS A 313 9.67 8.36 -11.08
CA LYS A 313 9.61 9.76 -10.64
C LYS A 313 10.67 10.08 -9.58
N PRO A 314 11.16 11.33 -9.50
CA PRO A 314 12.14 11.77 -8.51
C PRO A 314 11.70 11.53 -7.07
N ILE A 315 12.64 11.05 -6.23
CA ILE A 315 12.43 10.73 -4.82
C ILE A 315 13.48 11.44 -3.97
N PHE A 316 13.01 12.32 -3.09
CA PHE A 316 13.84 13.06 -2.14
C PHE A 316 13.52 12.59 -0.71
N ARG A 317 14.47 11.91 -0.07
CA ARG A 317 14.30 11.37 1.27
C ARG A 317 14.71 12.39 2.31
N ILE A 318 13.81 12.71 3.25
CA ILE A 318 14.10 13.56 4.39
C ILE A 318 14.75 12.70 5.48
N ASP A 319 15.96 13.10 5.91
CA ASP A 319 16.55 12.57 7.14
C ASP A 319 15.96 13.36 8.32
N SER A 320 15.03 12.75 9.05
CA SER A 320 14.37 13.40 10.19
C SER A 320 15.31 13.62 11.37
N LYS A 321 16.45 12.90 11.46
CA LYS A 321 17.40 12.95 12.57
C LYS A 321 18.52 14.00 12.40
N LYS A 322 18.78 14.46 11.16
CA LYS A 322 19.85 15.43 10.89
C LYS A 322 19.31 16.85 10.76
N PHE A 323 19.81 17.74 11.56
CA PHE A 323 19.62 19.18 11.35
C PHE A 323 20.60 19.63 10.26
N LEU A 324 20.11 20.27 9.21
CA LEU A 324 20.98 20.97 8.27
C LEU A 324 21.40 22.29 8.93
N ASP A 325 22.60 22.32 9.50
CA ASP A 325 23.19 23.57 9.96
C ASP A 325 23.44 24.48 8.74
N ARG A 326 22.86 25.68 8.76
CA ARG A 326 23.01 26.66 7.68
C ARG A 326 24.48 26.99 7.37
N ASN A 327 25.35 26.88 8.38
CA ASN A 327 26.78 27.17 8.24
C ASN A 327 27.58 26.05 7.57
N SER A 328 27.05 24.81 7.51
CA SER A 328 27.68 23.68 6.81
C SER A 328 27.25 23.56 5.34
N VAL A 329 26.20 24.29 4.93
CA VAL A 329 25.63 24.23 3.57
C VAL A 329 26.30 25.24 2.62
N THR A 330 26.97 26.27 3.16
CA THR A 330 27.51 27.36 2.32
C THR A 330 28.76 26.96 1.52
N ASP A 331 29.53 25.94 1.93
CA ASP A 331 30.81 25.64 1.29
C ASP A 331 30.90 24.32 0.49
N ARG A 332 29.93 23.44 0.61
CA ARG A 332 30.00 22.15 -0.08
C ARG A 332 28.95 21.87 -1.14
N LYS A 333 27.85 22.61 -1.25
CA LYS A 333 26.68 22.03 -1.90
C LYS A 333 25.83 22.90 -2.80
N LYS A 334 26.34 24.00 -3.31
CA LYS A 334 25.81 24.51 -4.58
C LYS A 334 26.17 23.58 -5.75
N ALA A 335 27.31 22.88 -5.65
CA ALA A 335 27.71 21.91 -6.66
C ALA A 335 26.96 20.56 -6.54
N ASP A 336 26.82 19.98 -5.33
CA ASP A 336 26.22 18.67 -5.14
C ASP A 336 24.70 18.65 -5.30
N ALA A 337 24.00 19.72 -4.95
CA ALA A 337 22.56 19.82 -5.15
C ALA A 337 22.17 19.89 -6.65
N VAL A 338 22.98 20.59 -7.43
CA VAL A 338 22.79 20.67 -8.88
C VAL A 338 23.20 19.35 -9.57
N GLU A 339 24.22 18.66 -9.05
CA GLU A 339 24.67 17.35 -9.59
C GLU A 339 23.70 16.21 -9.27
N VAL A 340 23.03 16.23 -8.12
CA VAL A 340 21.98 15.26 -7.75
C VAL A 340 20.73 15.45 -8.63
N PHE A 341 20.42 16.68 -9.03
CA PHE A 341 19.32 16.96 -9.96
C PHE A 341 19.59 16.53 -11.40
N ASN A 342 20.86 16.37 -11.80
CA ASN A 342 21.26 16.14 -13.19
C ASN A 342 21.83 14.74 -13.49
N LYS A 343 22.01 13.86 -12.49
CA LYS A 343 22.44 12.48 -12.77
C LYS A 343 21.22 11.58 -12.98
N PRO A 344 21.07 10.97 -14.19
CA PRO A 344 20.23 9.78 -14.34
C PRO A 344 20.79 8.73 -13.37
N GLN A 345 19.92 8.16 -12.52
CA GLN A 345 20.33 7.01 -11.73
C GLN A 345 20.59 5.86 -12.70
N ASP A 346 21.83 5.50 -12.88
CA ASP A 346 22.21 4.30 -13.61
C ASP A 346 21.60 3.08 -12.91
N LYS A 347 21.07 2.20 -13.73
CA LYS A 347 20.20 1.03 -13.54
C LYS A 347 20.56 0.09 -12.40
#